data_7005832c004902183ed55badebc3c407
#
_entry.id   7005832c004902183ed55badebc3c407
#
_cell.length_a   1.000
_cell.length_b   1.000
_cell.length_c   1.000
_cell.angle_alpha   90.00
_cell.angle_beta   90.00
_cell.angle_gamma   90.00
#
_symmetry.space_group_name_H-M   'P 1'
#
loop_
_entity.id
_entity.type
_entity.pdbx_description
1 polymer ?
#
loop_
_entity_poly.entity_id
_entity_poly.type
_entity_poly.pdbx_seq_one_letter_code
_entity_poly.pdbx_strand_id
1 'polypeptide(L)'
;MFWFFVIFCFALMAFLKSPIGVGMIGEWIVRAVIGKTCEEQGKEKFVINNLLLQLENGKSSQIDHLVINKSGVHVIETKNYSGRIYGDDSRHEWTQVLNYGKVKNHFYSPVKQNFTHVYVIKERLPENIPVHSLVVFAKSNVKYINSKFVCTPWDLNNRINRDTETSLTFDEMKNIYILLSENNTNSILNNIEHVNHIQETQEEIKNNICPRCGGKLVEKTSRYGSFVGCSNYPECKFTKKVE
;
A
#
# COMPACT_ATOMS: atom_id res chain seq x y z
N MET A 1 35.15 15.69 17.47
CA MET A 1 34.54 14.34 17.26
C MET A 1 33.27 14.14 18.06
N PHE A 2 33.23 14.42 19.38
CA PHE A 2 32.04 14.24 20.24
C PHE A 2 30.79 15.03 19.75
N TRP A 3 30.93 16.31 19.41
CA TRP A 3 29.82 17.14 18.91
C TRP A 3 29.23 16.67 17.60
N PHE A 4 30.05 16.15 16.68
CA PHE A 4 29.55 15.53 15.43
C PHE A 4 28.70 14.28 15.69
N PHE A 5 29.11 13.46 16.66
CA PHE A 5 28.33 12.29 17.09
C PHE A 5 26.97 12.69 17.68
N VAL A 6 26.98 13.72 18.56
CA VAL A 6 25.74 14.23 19.16
C VAL A 6 24.78 14.78 18.09
N ILE A 7 25.27 15.61 17.16
CA ILE A 7 24.48 16.16 16.06
C ILE A 7 23.93 15.00 15.18
N PHE A 8 24.76 14.03 14.86
CA PHE A 8 24.34 12.85 14.10
C PHE A 8 23.21 12.07 14.81
N CYS A 9 23.32 11.84 16.12
CA CYS A 9 22.28 11.19 16.91
C CYS A 9 20.97 11.99 16.91
N PHE A 10 21.02 13.31 17.02
CA PHE A 10 19.83 14.16 16.95
C PHE A 10 19.18 14.13 15.55
N ALA A 11 19.98 14.21 14.48
CA ALA A 11 19.51 14.14 13.11
C ALA A 11 18.86 12.77 12.83
N LEU A 12 19.48 11.69 13.29
CA LEU A 12 18.94 10.33 13.18
C LEU A 12 17.62 10.18 13.94
N MET A 13 17.53 10.69 15.18
CA MET A 13 16.29 10.66 15.94
C MET A 13 15.18 11.48 15.27
N ALA A 14 15.49 12.63 14.71
CA ALA A 14 14.55 13.46 13.98
C ALA A 14 14.06 12.74 12.72
N PHE A 15 14.97 12.12 11.96
CA PHE A 15 14.63 11.32 10.79
C PHE A 15 13.71 10.13 11.15
N LEU A 16 14.04 9.35 12.18
CA LEU A 16 13.23 8.21 12.61
C LEU A 16 11.82 8.59 13.09
N LYS A 17 11.64 9.84 13.55
CA LYS A 17 10.33 10.41 13.92
C LYS A 17 9.59 11.04 12.74
N SER A 18 10.25 11.26 11.61
CA SER A 18 9.61 11.81 10.42
C SER A 18 8.60 10.80 9.82
N PRO A 19 7.61 11.25 9.03
CA PRO A 19 6.67 10.35 8.36
C PRO A 19 7.39 9.28 7.51
N ILE A 20 8.47 9.65 6.83
CA ILE A 20 9.29 8.74 6.01
C ILE A 20 9.96 7.70 6.90
N GLY A 21 10.66 8.11 7.95
CA GLY A 21 11.35 7.18 8.86
C GLY A 21 10.36 6.23 9.56
N VAL A 22 9.20 6.74 9.97
CA VAL A 22 8.13 5.91 10.54
C VAL A 22 7.63 4.88 9.53
N GLY A 23 7.42 5.26 8.26
CA GLY A 23 7.05 4.34 7.18
C GLY A 23 8.09 3.24 7.01
N MET A 24 9.36 3.61 6.84
CA MET A 24 10.48 2.66 6.66
C MET A 24 10.60 1.66 7.82
N ILE A 25 10.38 2.09 9.07
CA ILE A 25 10.39 1.20 10.24
C ILE A 25 9.27 0.17 10.12
N GLY A 26 8.07 0.58 9.69
CA GLY A 26 6.94 -0.32 9.49
C GLY A 26 7.23 -1.40 8.45
N GLU A 27 7.72 -0.99 7.29
CA GLU A 27 8.12 -1.91 6.22
C GLU A 27 9.25 -2.86 6.68
N TRP A 28 10.22 -2.35 7.43
CA TRP A 28 11.31 -3.18 7.96
C TRP A 28 10.78 -4.27 8.92
N ILE A 29 9.82 -3.93 9.79
CA ILE A 29 9.16 -4.90 10.68
C ILE A 29 8.47 -6.00 9.86
N VAL A 30 7.67 -5.62 8.88
CA VAL A 30 6.96 -6.57 8.03
C VAL A 30 7.93 -7.43 7.23
N ARG A 31 8.97 -6.83 6.64
CA ARG A 31 10.05 -7.54 5.94
C ARG A 31 10.76 -8.56 6.82
N ALA A 32 11.02 -8.23 8.09
CA ALA A 32 11.63 -9.16 9.04
C ALA A 32 10.72 -10.36 9.33
N VAL A 33 9.40 -10.15 9.40
CA VAL A 33 8.41 -11.21 9.63
C VAL A 33 8.26 -12.12 8.42
N ILE A 34 8.12 -11.59 7.21
CA ILE A 34 7.98 -12.39 5.99
C ILE A 34 9.30 -13.10 5.62
N GLY A 35 10.45 -12.56 6.04
CA GLY A 35 11.77 -13.11 5.77
C GLY A 35 12.19 -12.94 4.32
N LYS A 36 13.08 -13.84 3.86
CA LYS A 36 13.65 -13.84 2.51
C LYS A 36 13.02 -14.95 1.65
N THR A 37 13.27 -14.90 0.34
CA THR A 37 13.05 -16.00 -0.58
C THR A 37 13.70 -17.27 -0.04
N CYS A 38 12.99 -18.38 -0.10
CA CYS A 38 13.41 -19.71 0.36
C CYS A 38 12.97 -20.74 -0.68
N GLU A 39 13.93 -21.51 -1.19
CA GLU A 39 13.69 -22.59 -2.16
C GLU A 39 13.83 -23.98 -1.52
N GLU A 40 13.91 -24.06 -0.18
CA GLU A 40 13.97 -25.32 0.55
C GLU A 40 12.62 -26.07 0.43
N GLN A 41 12.69 -27.36 0.09
CA GLN A 41 11.53 -28.21 -0.10
C GLN A 41 10.58 -28.19 1.11
N GLY A 42 9.30 -27.92 0.85
CA GLY A 42 8.24 -27.79 1.85
C GLY A 42 8.16 -26.42 2.55
N LYS A 43 9.07 -25.49 2.22
CA LYS A 43 9.09 -24.11 2.75
C LYS A 43 9.26 -23.09 1.64
N GLU A 44 8.97 -23.49 0.40
CA GLU A 44 9.22 -22.66 -0.78
C GLU A 44 8.36 -21.40 -0.74
N LYS A 45 9.04 -20.28 -0.91
CA LYS A 45 8.42 -18.96 -1.10
C LYS A 45 9.37 -18.02 -1.82
N PHE A 46 8.82 -17.14 -2.62
CA PHE A 46 9.54 -16.04 -3.27
C PHE A 46 9.03 -14.71 -2.73
N VAL A 47 9.94 -13.78 -2.46
CA VAL A 47 9.63 -12.48 -1.84
C VAL A 47 10.17 -11.36 -2.71
N ILE A 48 9.30 -10.40 -3.06
CA ILE A 48 9.67 -9.15 -3.72
C ILE A 48 9.29 -8.01 -2.77
N ASN A 49 10.22 -7.09 -2.53
CA ASN A 49 9.96 -5.89 -1.73
C ASN A 49 10.10 -4.65 -2.61
N ASN A 50 9.28 -3.64 -2.35
CA ASN A 50 9.27 -2.38 -3.09
C ASN A 50 9.12 -2.62 -4.60
N LEU A 51 8.11 -3.39 -4.99
CA LEU A 51 7.82 -3.66 -6.39
C LEU A 51 7.15 -2.43 -7.01
N LEU A 52 7.82 -1.79 -7.97
CA LEU A 52 7.29 -0.67 -8.74
C LEU A 52 6.90 -1.14 -10.14
N LEU A 53 5.61 -1.05 -10.46
CA LEU A 53 5.06 -1.45 -11.75
C LEU A 53 4.55 -0.24 -12.52
N GLN A 54 4.98 -0.08 -13.76
CA GLN A 54 4.42 0.89 -14.69
C GLN A 54 3.04 0.43 -15.16
N LEU A 55 2.11 1.39 -15.28
CA LEU A 55 0.76 1.17 -15.81
C LEU A 55 0.66 1.73 -17.24
N GLU A 56 -0.28 1.21 -18.03
CA GLU A 56 -0.48 1.63 -19.42
C GLU A 56 -0.79 3.14 -19.57
N ASN A 57 -1.37 3.75 -18.53
CA ASN A 57 -1.70 5.18 -18.50
C ASN A 57 -0.52 6.08 -18.07
N GLY A 58 0.71 5.56 -18.05
CA GLY A 58 1.92 6.27 -17.64
C GLY A 58 2.08 6.43 -16.12
N LYS A 59 1.09 6.01 -15.30
CA LYS A 59 1.19 6.00 -13.84
C LYS A 59 1.98 4.79 -13.37
N SER A 60 2.36 4.79 -12.10
CA SER A 60 3.02 3.65 -11.47
C SER A 60 2.28 3.20 -10.22
N SER A 61 2.43 1.93 -9.87
CA SER A 61 1.93 1.33 -8.65
C SER A 61 3.09 0.77 -7.86
N GLN A 62 3.29 1.25 -6.64
CA GLN A 62 4.30 0.74 -5.72
C GLN A 62 3.64 -0.20 -4.72
N ILE A 63 4.16 -1.41 -4.61
CA ILE A 63 3.70 -2.46 -3.70
C ILE A 63 4.79 -2.69 -2.67
N ASP A 64 4.46 -2.56 -1.38
CA ASP A 64 5.45 -2.65 -0.30
C ASP A 64 6.11 -4.04 -0.26
N HIS A 65 5.29 -5.10 -0.22
CA HIS A 65 5.79 -6.47 -0.22
C HIS A 65 4.87 -7.39 -1.01
N LEU A 66 5.48 -8.37 -1.66
CA LEU A 66 4.79 -9.43 -2.36
C LEU A 66 5.42 -10.76 -1.97
N VAL A 67 4.60 -11.72 -1.58
CA VAL A 67 5.01 -13.08 -1.22
C VAL A 67 4.28 -14.06 -2.13
N ILE A 68 5.04 -14.92 -2.80
CA ILE A 68 4.53 -15.98 -3.67
C ILE A 68 4.85 -17.31 -2.97
N ASN A 69 3.84 -18.09 -2.69
CA ASN A 69 3.98 -19.42 -2.11
C ASN A 69 2.93 -20.38 -2.71
N LYS A 70 2.85 -21.60 -2.22
CA LYS A 70 1.90 -22.61 -2.71
C LYS A 70 0.44 -22.15 -2.70
N SER A 71 0.04 -21.23 -1.81
CA SER A 71 -1.34 -20.74 -1.72
C SER A 71 -1.65 -19.58 -2.66
N GLY A 72 -0.67 -19.07 -3.41
CA GLY A 72 -0.84 -17.98 -4.37
C GLY A 72 0.09 -16.80 -4.15
N VAL A 73 -0.33 -15.65 -4.65
CA VAL A 73 0.39 -14.38 -4.58
C VAL A 73 -0.25 -13.49 -3.52
N HIS A 74 0.50 -13.13 -2.48
CA HIS A 74 0.05 -12.26 -1.40
C HIS A 74 0.57 -10.85 -1.62
N VAL A 75 -0.31 -9.90 -1.87
CA VAL A 75 -0.02 -8.47 -2.00
C VAL A 75 -0.20 -7.82 -0.64
N ILE A 76 0.88 -7.26 -0.10
CA ILE A 76 0.93 -6.81 1.29
C ILE A 76 1.23 -5.31 1.32
N GLU A 77 0.30 -4.55 1.88
CA GLU A 77 0.41 -3.13 2.19
C GLU A 77 0.75 -2.95 3.67
N THR A 78 1.72 -2.10 3.97
CA THR A 78 2.18 -1.83 5.34
C THR A 78 1.71 -0.47 5.82
N LYS A 79 1.14 -0.41 7.03
CA LYS A 79 0.81 0.84 7.71
C LYS A 79 1.44 0.88 9.10
N ASN A 80 2.16 1.96 9.40
CA ASN A 80 2.80 2.17 10.70
C ASN A 80 2.21 3.37 11.45
N TYR A 81 0.89 3.40 11.56
CA TYR A 81 0.17 4.43 12.29
C TYR A 81 0.15 4.16 13.80
N SER A 82 0.28 5.23 14.60
CA SER A 82 0.09 5.18 16.05
C SER A 82 -1.35 5.51 16.45
N GLY A 83 -1.67 5.30 17.72
CA GLY A 83 -3.00 5.60 18.27
C GLY A 83 -4.05 4.56 17.94
N ARG A 84 -5.31 4.96 17.97
CA ARG A 84 -6.45 4.10 17.65
C ARG A 84 -6.84 4.30 16.20
N ILE A 85 -7.01 3.21 15.47
CA ILE A 85 -7.44 3.23 14.07
C ILE A 85 -8.86 2.68 13.99
N TYR A 86 -9.76 3.46 13.38
CA TYR A 86 -11.15 3.09 13.13
C TYR A 86 -11.38 2.98 11.64
N GLY A 87 -11.89 1.84 11.20
CA GLY A 87 -12.17 1.59 9.79
C GLY A 87 -12.90 0.28 9.55
N ASP A 88 -13.46 0.14 8.36
CA ASP A 88 -14.08 -1.07 7.86
C ASP A 88 -13.94 -1.15 6.32
N ASP A 89 -14.28 -2.32 5.75
CA ASP A 89 -14.10 -2.59 4.32
C ASP A 89 -15.01 -1.72 3.41
N SER A 90 -16.11 -1.20 3.92
CA SER A 90 -17.06 -0.40 3.16
C SER A 90 -16.61 1.05 2.97
N ARG A 91 -15.84 1.58 3.93
CA ARG A 91 -15.45 3.00 3.95
C ARG A 91 -14.29 3.30 3.02
N HIS A 92 -14.36 4.47 2.38
CA HIS A 92 -13.24 5.01 1.60
C HIS A 92 -12.18 5.68 2.47
N GLU A 93 -12.59 6.21 3.62
CA GLU A 93 -11.73 6.87 4.59
C GLU A 93 -11.79 6.17 5.93
N TRP A 94 -10.62 6.08 6.56
CA TRP A 94 -10.44 5.59 7.91
C TRP A 94 -9.98 6.73 8.81
N THR A 95 -10.11 6.55 10.13
CA THR A 95 -9.80 7.59 11.10
C THR A 95 -8.72 7.11 12.06
N GLN A 96 -7.64 7.89 12.16
CA GLN A 96 -6.65 7.77 13.22
C GLN A 96 -7.00 8.73 14.36
N VAL A 97 -7.00 8.23 15.59
CA VAL A 97 -7.28 9.02 16.80
C VAL A 97 -6.04 9.01 17.70
N LEU A 98 -5.53 10.19 17.98
CA LEU A 98 -4.35 10.45 18.80
C LEU A 98 -4.70 11.27 20.05
N ASN A 99 -3.75 11.37 20.99
CA ASN A 99 -3.83 12.23 22.17
C ASN A 99 -5.16 12.09 22.92
N TYR A 100 -5.55 10.83 23.21
CA TYR A 100 -6.78 10.51 23.95
C TYR A 100 -8.08 11.08 23.32
N GLY A 101 -8.07 11.20 21.98
CA GLY A 101 -9.25 11.69 21.24
C GLY A 101 -9.19 13.16 20.81
N LYS A 102 -8.16 13.91 21.25
CA LYS A 102 -8.02 15.33 20.93
C LYS A 102 -7.64 15.60 19.46
N VAL A 103 -6.95 14.64 18.81
CA VAL A 103 -6.52 14.77 17.41
C VAL A 103 -7.14 13.63 16.60
N LYS A 104 -7.79 13.96 15.50
CA LYS A 104 -8.37 13.01 14.55
C LYS A 104 -7.83 13.34 13.16
N ASN A 105 -7.17 12.36 12.56
CA ASN A 105 -6.69 12.43 11.18
C ASN A 105 -7.50 11.46 10.33
N HIS A 106 -7.86 11.88 9.12
CA HIS A 106 -8.52 11.04 8.14
C HIS A 106 -7.51 10.62 7.07
N PHE A 107 -7.61 9.39 6.61
CA PHE A 107 -6.75 8.86 5.57
C PHE A 107 -7.49 7.84 4.70
N TYR A 108 -7.05 7.69 3.46
CA TYR A 108 -7.65 6.76 2.51
C TYR A 108 -7.54 5.32 3.03
N SER A 109 -8.59 4.52 2.81
CA SER A 109 -8.65 3.12 3.25
C SER A 109 -7.47 2.32 2.69
N PRO A 110 -6.60 1.76 3.56
CA PRO A 110 -5.47 0.93 3.09
C PRO A 110 -5.94 -0.36 2.41
N VAL A 111 -7.13 -0.85 2.76
CA VAL A 111 -7.74 -2.01 2.11
C VAL A 111 -8.08 -1.69 0.66
N LYS A 112 -8.69 -0.53 0.41
CA LYS A 112 -8.99 -0.09 -0.97
C LYS A 112 -7.72 0.25 -1.76
N GLN A 113 -6.71 0.82 -1.11
CA GLN A 113 -5.39 1.02 -1.71
C GLN A 113 -4.81 -0.32 -2.17
N ASN A 114 -4.76 -1.30 -1.28
CA ASN A 114 -4.18 -2.60 -1.59
C ASN A 114 -5.00 -3.39 -2.64
N PHE A 115 -6.33 -3.21 -2.69
CA PHE A 115 -7.12 -3.78 -3.79
C PHE A 115 -6.74 -3.22 -5.16
N THR A 116 -6.32 -1.96 -5.25
CA THR A 116 -5.77 -1.41 -6.49
C THR A 116 -4.47 -2.12 -6.87
N HIS A 117 -3.59 -2.40 -5.91
CA HIS A 117 -2.37 -3.17 -6.14
C HIS A 117 -2.67 -4.62 -6.56
N VAL A 118 -3.64 -5.27 -5.91
CA VAL A 118 -4.12 -6.61 -6.29
C VAL A 118 -4.64 -6.63 -7.73
N TYR A 119 -5.42 -5.62 -8.12
CA TYR A 119 -5.89 -5.50 -9.50
C TYR A 119 -4.72 -5.42 -10.49
N VAL A 120 -3.73 -4.57 -10.22
CA VAL A 120 -2.53 -4.40 -11.06
C VAL A 120 -1.73 -5.70 -11.19
N ILE A 121 -1.65 -6.49 -10.13
CA ILE A 121 -0.99 -7.82 -10.16
C ILE A 121 -1.81 -8.81 -10.99
N LYS A 122 -3.13 -8.85 -10.81
CA LYS A 122 -4.02 -9.77 -11.56
C LYS A 122 -3.98 -9.53 -13.06
N GLU A 123 -3.91 -8.30 -13.52
CA GLU A 123 -3.76 -7.96 -14.95
C GLU A 123 -2.48 -8.52 -15.59
N ARG A 124 -1.49 -8.93 -14.78
CA ARG A 124 -0.19 -9.46 -15.23
C ARG A 124 -0.06 -10.97 -15.07
N LEU A 125 -1.02 -11.60 -14.44
CA LEU A 125 -0.97 -13.03 -14.13
C LEU A 125 -2.11 -13.77 -14.84
N PRO A 126 -1.95 -15.06 -15.14
CA PRO A 126 -3.07 -15.91 -15.57
C PRO A 126 -4.23 -15.87 -14.58
N GLU A 127 -5.48 -15.92 -15.07
CA GLU A 127 -6.70 -15.80 -14.25
C GLU A 127 -6.82 -16.86 -13.16
N ASN A 128 -6.23 -18.04 -13.36
CA ASN A 128 -6.25 -19.14 -12.41
C ASN A 128 -5.31 -18.95 -11.21
N ILE A 129 -4.43 -17.95 -11.22
CA ILE A 129 -3.49 -17.69 -10.12
C ILE A 129 -4.21 -16.97 -8.98
N PRO A 130 -4.29 -17.55 -7.77
CA PRO A 130 -4.88 -16.88 -6.63
C PRO A 130 -4.06 -15.65 -6.21
N VAL A 131 -4.72 -14.49 -6.04
CA VAL A 131 -4.07 -13.26 -5.55
C VAL A 131 -4.82 -12.77 -4.32
N HIS A 132 -4.12 -12.66 -3.20
CA HIS A 132 -4.64 -12.33 -1.90
C HIS A 132 -4.22 -10.92 -1.48
N SER A 133 -5.14 -10.18 -0.85
CA SER A 133 -4.89 -8.85 -0.28
C SER A 133 -4.65 -8.97 1.21
N LEU A 134 -3.55 -8.38 1.71
CA LEU A 134 -3.26 -8.25 3.14
C LEU A 134 -2.79 -6.83 3.46
N VAL A 135 -3.30 -6.27 4.56
CA VAL A 135 -2.88 -4.98 5.09
C VAL A 135 -2.34 -5.20 6.51
N VAL A 136 -1.09 -4.83 6.74
CA VAL A 136 -0.41 -5.06 8.01
C VAL A 136 -0.24 -3.76 8.76
N PHE A 137 -0.81 -3.67 9.97
CA PHE A 137 -0.56 -2.56 10.88
C PHE A 137 0.62 -2.91 11.80
N ALA A 138 1.80 -2.35 11.50
CA ALA A 138 3.06 -2.66 12.17
C ALA A 138 3.04 -2.42 13.68
N LYS A 139 2.20 -1.51 14.17
CA LYS A 139 1.98 -1.24 15.61
C LYS A 139 0.88 -2.10 16.24
N SER A 140 0.33 -3.06 15.53
CA SER A 140 -0.69 -4.02 16.00
C SER A 140 -1.96 -3.37 16.58
N ASN A 141 -2.27 -2.11 16.22
CA ASN A 141 -3.39 -1.34 16.73
C ASN A 141 -4.68 -1.55 15.92
N VAL A 142 -5.07 -2.80 15.71
CA VAL A 142 -6.17 -3.22 14.84
C VAL A 142 -7.52 -3.42 15.55
N LYS A 143 -7.60 -3.17 16.86
CA LYS A 143 -8.76 -3.47 17.71
C LYS A 143 -10.10 -2.88 17.23
N TYR A 144 -10.07 -1.71 16.59
CA TYR A 144 -11.26 -0.99 16.13
C TYR A 144 -11.40 -1.00 14.61
N ILE A 145 -10.72 -1.95 13.95
CA ILE A 145 -10.82 -2.17 12.50
C ILE A 145 -11.69 -3.42 12.27
N ASN A 146 -12.75 -3.25 11.48
CA ASN A 146 -13.60 -4.35 11.05
C ASN A 146 -13.27 -4.73 9.61
N SER A 147 -12.25 -5.57 9.43
CA SER A 147 -11.78 -6.02 8.12
C SER A 147 -11.15 -7.40 8.20
N LYS A 148 -11.53 -8.27 7.28
CA LYS A 148 -10.87 -9.59 7.13
C LYS A 148 -9.51 -9.50 6.43
N PHE A 149 -9.18 -8.38 5.80
CA PHE A 149 -7.93 -8.17 5.06
C PHE A 149 -6.82 -7.59 5.93
N VAL A 150 -7.15 -7.14 7.15
CA VAL A 150 -6.21 -6.50 8.07
C VAL A 150 -5.68 -7.53 9.07
N CYS A 151 -4.39 -7.43 9.35
CA CYS A 151 -3.74 -8.24 10.37
C CYS A 151 -2.62 -7.47 11.10
N THR A 152 -2.09 -8.09 12.13
CA THR A 152 -0.87 -7.68 12.82
C THR A 152 0.35 -8.39 12.24
N PRO A 153 1.59 -7.92 12.50
CA PRO A 153 2.78 -8.68 12.13
C PRO A 153 2.81 -10.10 12.69
N TRP A 154 2.24 -10.31 13.88
CA TRP A 154 2.20 -11.63 14.55
C TRP A 154 1.31 -12.64 13.82
N ASP A 155 0.23 -12.15 13.18
CA ASP A 155 -0.72 -13.00 12.45
C ASP A 155 -0.32 -13.21 10.98
N LEU A 156 0.62 -12.41 10.47
CA LEU A 156 0.92 -12.32 9.05
C LEU A 156 1.34 -13.67 8.45
N ASN A 157 2.27 -14.36 9.09
CA ASN A 157 2.74 -15.67 8.59
C ASN A 157 1.62 -16.73 8.56
N ASN A 158 0.72 -16.71 9.55
CA ASN A 158 -0.44 -17.60 9.56
C ASN A 158 -1.41 -17.28 8.42
N ARG A 159 -1.54 -15.98 8.06
CA ARG A 159 -2.37 -15.54 6.94
C ARG A 159 -1.79 -15.94 5.60
N ILE A 160 -0.47 -15.78 5.41
CA ILE A 160 0.26 -16.13 4.19
C ILE A 160 0.28 -17.64 3.97
N ASN A 161 0.42 -18.43 5.04
CA ASN A 161 0.55 -19.89 4.97
C ASN A 161 -0.79 -20.63 5.16
N ARG A 162 -1.93 -19.90 5.12
CA ARG A 162 -3.23 -20.56 5.21
C ARG A 162 -3.42 -21.49 4.01
N ASP A 163 -3.74 -22.73 4.29
CA ASP A 163 -4.06 -23.71 3.26
C ASP A 163 -5.26 -23.24 2.42
N THR A 164 -5.11 -23.32 1.10
CA THR A 164 -6.14 -23.04 0.12
C THR A 164 -6.37 -24.29 -0.71
N GLU A 165 -7.53 -24.38 -1.37
CA GLU A 165 -7.86 -25.50 -2.28
C GLU A 165 -6.91 -25.55 -3.49
N THR A 166 -6.35 -24.41 -3.88
CA THR A 166 -5.41 -24.27 -5.00
C THR A 166 -3.98 -24.30 -4.46
N SER A 167 -3.13 -25.12 -5.05
CA SER A 167 -1.71 -25.20 -4.68
C SER A 167 -0.85 -24.99 -5.92
N LEU A 168 -0.07 -23.90 -5.90
CA LEU A 168 0.93 -23.64 -6.94
C LEU A 168 2.12 -24.61 -6.80
N THR A 169 2.59 -25.10 -7.93
CA THR A 169 3.84 -25.83 -8.01
C THR A 169 5.05 -24.90 -7.84
N PHE A 170 6.20 -25.47 -7.55
CA PHE A 170 7.44 -24.69 -7.44
C PHE A 170 7.75 -23.92 -8.73
N ASP A 171 7.59 -24.56 -9.89
CA ASP A 171 7.85 -23.95 -11.20
C ASP A 171 6.88 -22.78 -11.48
N GLU A 172 5.60 -22.94 -11.15
CA GLU A 172 4.62 -21.83 -11.27
C GLU A 172 5.00 -20.66 -10.37
N MET A 173 5.34 -20.90 -9.10
CA MET A 173 5.80 -19.86 -8.19
C MET A 173 7.04 -19.14 -8.71
N LYS A 174 8.02 -19.89 -9.23
CA LYS A 174 9.27 -19.35 -9.78
C LYS A 174 9.01 -18.51 -11.05
N ASN A 175 8.17 -19.01 -11.94
CA ASN A 175 7.80 -18.28 -13.16
C ASN A 175 7.09 -16.96 -12.84
N ILE A 176 6.16 -16.96 -11.87
CA ILE A 176 5.49 -15.74 -11.39
C ILE A 176 6.52 -14.76 -10.81
N TYR A 177 7.46 -15.26 -10.00
CA TYR A 177 8.51 -14.43 -9.42
C TYR A 177 9.39 -13.78 -10.49
N ILE A 178 9.84 -14.54 -11.49
CA ILE A 178 10.64 -14.01 -12.61
C ILE A 178 9.84 -12.96 -13.37
N LEU A 179 8.61 -13.26 -13.78
CA LEU A 179 7.74 -12.36 -14.52
C LEU A 179 7.57 -11.01 -13.81
N LEU A 180 7.26 -11.03 -12.52
CA LEU A 180 7.04 -9.80 -11.74
C LEU A 180 8.35 -9.07 -11.43
N SER A 181 9.46 -9.80 -11.25
CA SER A 181 10.77 -9.19 -11.01
C SER A 181 11.34 -8.49 -12.25
N GLU A 182 11.16 -9.05 -13.44
CA GLU A 182 11.56 -8.43 -14.71
C GLU A 182 10.76 -7.17 -15.02
N ASN A 183 9.48 -7.14 -14.62
CA ASN A 183 8.62 -5.96 -14.75
C ASN A 183 8.85 -4.90 -13.65
N ASN A 184 9.76 -5.16 -12.72
CA ASN A 184 10.07 -4.23 -11.64
C ASN A 184 10.91 -3.07 -12.16
N THR A 185 10.32 -1.89 -12.24
CA THR A 185 10.98 -0.66 -12.68
C THR A 185 11.60 0.12 -11.52
N ASN A 186 11.80 -0.50 -10.38
CA ASN A 186 12.32 0.14 -9.16
C ASN A 186 13.80 0.55 -9.30
N SER A 187 14.05 1.57 -10.13
CA SER A 187 15.32 2.30 -10.17
C SER A 187 15.18 3.60 -9.37
N ILE A 188 16.30 4.22 -8.99
CA ILE A 188 16.27 5.53 -8.31
C ILE A 188 15.55 6.56 -9.19
N LEU A 189 15.75 6.54 -10.51
CA LEU A 189 15.10 7.44 -11.44
C LEU A 189 13.58 7.23 -11.46
N ASN A 190 13.11 5.99 -11.56
CA ASN A 190 11.69 5.69 -11.58
C ASN A 190 10.99 6.00 -10.24
N ASN A 191 11.71 5.86 -9.11
CA ASN A 191 11.18 6.29 -7.81
C ASN A 191 11.03 7.82 -7.74
N ILE A 192 11.98 8.59 -8.31
CA ILE A 192 11.89 10.05 -8.39
C ILE A 192 10.70 10.44 -9.29
N GLU A 193 10.54 9.82 -10.45
CA GLU A 193 9.40 10.04 -11.33
C GLU A 193 8.07 9.70 -10.66
N HIS A 194 8.01 8.61 -9.91
CA HIS A 194 6.81 8.24 -9.15
C HIS A 194 6.44 9.31 -8.11
N VAL A 195 7.42 9.81 -7.34
CA VAL A 195 7.21 10.87 -6.36
C VAL A 195 6.78 12.17 -7.04
N ASN A 196 7.43 12.55 -8.14
CA ASN A 196 7.08 13.74 -8.92
C ASN A 196 5.65 13.64 -9.44
N HIS A 197 5.24 12.50 -9.97
CA HIS A 197 3.89 12.28 -10.46
C HIS A 197 2.81 12.36 -9.36
N ILE A 198 3.14 11.91 -8.14
CA ILE A 198 2.25 12.11 -6.98
C ILE A 198 2.13 13.61 -6.65
N GLN A 199 3.23 14.36 -6.69
CA GLN A 199 3.23 15.81 -6.44
C GLN A 199 2.44 16.57 -7.51
N GLU A 200 2.66 16.25 -8.80
CA GLU A 200 1.91 16.82 -9.93
C GLU A 200 0.40 16.55 -9.76
N THR A 201 0.01 15.32 -9.42
CA THR A 201 -1.39 14.96 -9.17
C THR A 201 -2.00 15.80 -8.02
N GLN A 202 -1.24 16.06 -6.95
CA GLN A 202 -1.70 16.91 -5.85
C GLN A 202 -1.82 18.38 -6.26
N GLU A 203 -0.89 18.88 -7.09
CA GLU A 203 -0.94 20.23 -7.63
C GLU A 203 -2.11 20.43 -8.60
N GLU A 204 -2.36 19.47 -9.48
CA GLU A 204 -3.55 19.47 -10.35
C GLU A 204 -4.83 19.59 -9.53
N ILE A 205 -4.97 18.79 -8.49
CA ILE A 205 -6.14 18.83 -7.59
C ILE A 205 -6.25 20.18 -6.89
N LYS A 206 -5.16 20.78 -6.42
CA LYS A 206 -5.13 22.12 -5.81
C LYS A 206 -5.57 23.20 -6.79
N ASN A 207 -5.21 23.03 -8.06
CA ASN A 207 -5.58 23.95 -9.16
C ASN A 207 -6.97 23.63 -9.77
N ASN A 208 -7.78 22.78 -9.10
CA ASN A 208 -9.07 22.32 -9.58
C ASN A 208 -9.05 21.61 -10.93
N ILE A 209 -7.96 20.94 -11.26
CA ILE A 209 -7.81 20.10 -12.44
C ILE A 209 -8.01 18.63 -12.04
N CYS A 210 -8.79 17.90 -12.83
CA CYS A 210 -9.03 16.49 -12.60
C CYS A 210 -7.79 15.65 -13.01
N PRO A 211 -7.13 14.93 -12.09
CA PRO A 211 -5.92 14.17 -12.42
C PRO A 211 -6.19 12.91 -13.28
N ARG A 212 -7.47 12.63 -13.56
CA ARG A 212 -7.86 11.49 -14.39
C ARG A 212 -8.08 11.87 -15.85
N CYS A 213 -8.62 13.06 -16.13
CA CYS A 213 -9.02 13.45 -17.49
C CYS A 213 -8.71 14.92 -17.84
N GLY A 214 -8.02 15.67 -16.97
CA GLY A 214 -7.71 17.09 -17.19
C GLY A 214 -8.92 18.05 -17.11
N GLY A 215 -10.13 17.54 -16.94
CA GLY A 215 -11.34 18.35 -16.79
C GLY A 215 -11.35 19.15 -15.48
N LYS A 216 -12.25 20.12 -15.36
CA LYS A 216 -12.36 20.93 -14.12
C LYS A 216 -12.91 20.10 -12.97
N LEU A 217 -12.37 20.30 -11.78
CA LEU A 217 -12.98 19.85 -10.54
C LEU A 217 -13.94 20.90 -10.02
N VAL A 218 -15.17 20.48 -9.72
CA VAL A 218 -16.25 21.36 -9.25
C VAL A 218 -16.87 20.79 -7.98
N GLU A 219 -17.25 21.67 -7.08
CA GLU A 219 -17.98 21.28 -5.87
C GLU A 219 -19.38 20.81 -6.25
N LYS A 220 -19.79 19.67 -5.70
CA LYS A 220 -21.11 19.06 -5.90
C LYS A 220 -21.68 18.70 -4.53
N THR A 221 -23.00 18.76 -4.41
CA THR A 221 -23.71 18.38 -3.19
C THR A 221 -24.47 17.07 -3.40
N SER A 222 -24.40 16.19 -2.42
CA SER A 222 -25.17 14.96 -2.34
C SER A 222 -25.94 14.89 -1.03
N ARG A 223 -26.82 13.91 -0.90
CA ARG A 223 -27.51 13.63 0.38
C ARG A 223 -26.57 13.32 1.55
N TYR A 224 -25.29 13.07 1.28
CA TYR A 224 -24.26 12.76 2.28
C TYR A 224 -23.28 13.93 2.51
N GLY A 225 -23.54 15.10 1.94
CA GLY A 225 -22.70 16.29 2.05
C GLY A 225 -22.07 16.74 0.73
N SER A 226 -21.27 17.80 0.80
CA SER A 226 -20.53 18.35 -0.34
C SER A 226 -19.28 17.49 -0.65
N PHE A 227 -18.96 17.40 -1.93
CA PHE A 227 -17.75 16.74 -2.44
C PHE A 227 -17.27 17.45 -3.71
N VAL A 228 -16.02 17.31 -4.05
CA VAL A 228 -15.45 17.78 -5.32
C VAL A 228 -15.51 16.64 -6.33
N GLY A 229 -16.08 16.89 -7.48
CA GLY A 229 -16.21 15.92 -8.57
C GLY A 229 -15.76 16.48 -9.91
N CYS A 230 -15.38 15.60 -10.83
CA CYS A 230 -15.04 16.01 -12.19
C CYS A 230 -16.27 16.57 -12.93
N SER A 231 -16.06 17.65 -13.70
CA SER A 231 -17.08 18.25 -14.57
C SER A 231 -17.49 17.30 -15.71
N ASN A 232 -16.60 16.39 -16.11
CA ASN A 232 -16.84 15.44 -17.19
C ASN A 232 -17.56 14.15 -16.72
N TYR A 233 -18.32 14.23 -15.61
CA TYR A 233 -19.23 13.14 -15.24
C TYR A 233 -20.38 13.04 -16.26
N PRO A 234 -20.78 11.84 -16.71
CA PRO A 234 -20.46 10.49 -16.19
C PRO A 234 -19.21 9.83 -16.79
N GLU A 235 -18.57 10.37 -17.81
CA GLU A 235 -17.40 9.79 -18.48
C GLU A 235 -16.20 9.69 -17.52
N CYS A 236 -16.01 10.72 -16.70
CA CYS A 236 -15.02 10.73 -15.62
C CYS A 236 -15.69 10.73 -14.25
N LYS A 237 -15.46 9.66 -13.48
CA LYS A 237 -16.05 9.47 -12.15
C LYS A 237 -15.09 9.86 -11.01
N PHE A 238 -14.11 10.73 -11.28
CA PHE A 238 -13.21 11.20 -10.22
C PHE A 238 -13.98 12.04 -9.19
N THR A 239 -13.78 11.73 -7.91
CA THR A 239 -14.31 12.50 -6.78
C THR A 239 -13.29 12.62 -5.66
N LYS A 240 -13.32 13.76 -4.93
CA LYS A 240 -12.56 14.04 -3.70
C LYS A 240 -13.52 14.67 -2.69
N LYS A 241 -13.34 14.41 -1.40
CA LYS A 241 -14.06 15.15 -0.35
C LYS A 241 -13.60 16.60 -0.30
N VAL A 242 -14.54 17.49 0.06
CA VAL A 242 -14.21 18.85 0.50
C VAL A 242 -13.56 18.73 1.88
N GLU A 243 -12.39 19.35 2.05
CA GLU A 243 -11.68 19.44 3.34
C GLU A 243 -12.34 20.46 4.26
#